data_0a187c96da5c442ca43cb63f7c33f054
#
_entry.id   0a187c96da5c442ca43cb63f7c33f054
#
_cell.length_a   1.000
_cell.length_b   1.000
_cell.length_c   1.000
_cell.angle_alpha   90.00
_cell.angle_beta   90.00
_cell.angle_gamma   90.00
#
_symmetry.space_group_name_H-M   'P 1'
#
loop_
_entity.id
_entity.type
_entity.pdbx_description
1 polymer ?
#
loop_
_entity_poly.entity_id
_entity_poly.type
_entity_poly.pdbx_seq_one_letter_code
_entity_poly.pdbx_strand_id
1 'polypeptide(L)'
;MRTYQQFINGKLVSPLGFSVIEVENPSTGEIMAQTPNGGKEDGLAALAAAHKAQAAWAALPAVARAGYLKKMANLIRKHRLELGRILAEEQAKTHPLAQIEIDLTAEYFDYYAGWARIYEGEIIQSDRPRENILLYRR
;
A
#
# COMPACT_ATOMS: atom_id res chain seq x y z
N MET A 1 -13.17 -2.75 -22.12
CA MET A 1 -13.20 -3.40 -20.80
C MET A 1 -11.77 -3.74 -20.41
N ARG A 2 -11.35 -3.39 -19.19
CA ARG A 2 -10.00 -3.68 -18.67
C ARG A 2 -10.03 -5.02 -17.94
N THR A 3 -8.93 -5.80 -18.05
CA THR A 3 -8.78 -7.05 -17.30
C THR A 3 -7.52 -6.94 -16.45
N TYR A 4 -7.67 -7.17 -15.17
CA TYR A 4 -6.58 -7.13 -14.21
C TYR A 4 -6.09 -8.53 -13.83
N GLN A 5 -4.93 -8.60 -13.23
CA GLN A 5 -4.34 -9.82 -12.68
C GLN A 5 -3.98 -9.60 -11.21
N GLN A 6 -3.82 -10.69 -10.46
CA GLN A 6 -3.29 -10.62 -9.09
C GLN A 6 -1.80 -10.29 -9.14
N PHE A 7 -1.32 -9.54 -8.16
CA PHE A 7 0.12 -9.28 -8.01
C PHE A 7 0.64 -10.03 -6.79
N ILE A 8 1.34 -11.15 -7.03
CA ILE A 8 1.86 -12.01 -5.97
C ILE A 8 3.35 -12.26 -6.21
N ASN A 9 4.16 -12.09 -5.18
CA ASN A 9 5.61 -12.33 -5.22
C ASN A 9 6.33 -11.57 -6.35
N GLY A 10 5.94 -10.32 -6.59
CA GLY A 10 6.56 -9.46 -7.62
C GLY A 10 6.12 -9.76 -9.05
N LYS A 11 5.10 -10.59 -9.25
CA LYS A 11 4.61 -11.00 -10.57
C LYS A 11 3.10 -10.83 -10.69
N LEU A 12 2.65 -10.50 -11.89
CA LEU A 12 1.25 -10.59 -12.26
C LEU A 12 0.91 -12.05 -12.55
N VAL A 13 -0.08 -12.59 -11.86
CA VAL A 13 -0.52 -13.98 -11.96
C VAL A 13 -2.02 -14.06 -12.17
N SER A 14 -2.45 -15.05 -12.96
CA SER A 14 -3.86 -15.43 -13.02
C SER A 14 -4.23 -16.28 -11.82
N PRO A 15 -5.46 -16.16 -11.29
CA PRO A 15 -5.91 -17.00 -10.17
C PRO A 15 -5.94 -18.48 -10.57
N LEU A 16 -5.88 -19.36 -9.58
CA LEU A 16 -5.97 -20.81 -9.78
C LEU A 16 -7.38 -21.25 -10.24
N GLY A 17 -8.38 -20.36 -10.13
CA GLY A 17 -9.74 -20.56 -10.67
C GLY A 17 -10.05 -19.57 -11.79
N PHE A 18 -11.09 -19.89 -12.61
CA PHE A 18 -11.48 -19.06 -13.76
C PHE A 18 -12.57 -18.02 -13.43
N SER A 19 -12.90 -17.79 -12.16
CA SER A 19 -13.92 -16.81 -11.80
C SER A 19 -13.34 -15.39 -11.78
N VAL A 20 -14.14 -14.45 -12.25
CA VAL A 20 -13.82 -13.01 -12.21
C VAL A 20 -14.93 -12.27 -11.47
N ILE A 21 -14.57 -11.12 -10.92
CA ILE A 21 -15.50 -10.14 -10.39
C ILE A 21 -15.60 -9.03 -11.42
N GLU A 22 -16.81 -8.72 -11.84
CA GLU A 22 -17.08 -7.58 -12.69
C GLU A 22 -17.11 -6.30 -11.86
N VAL A 23 -16.43 -5.28 -12.35
CA VAL A 23 -16.38 -3.95 -11.72
C VAL A 23 -17.27 -3.02 -12.54
N GLU A 24 -18.36 -2.60 -11.92
CA GLU A 24 -19.32 -1.69 -12.51
C GLU A 24 -18.92 -0.23 -12.26
N ASN A 25 -19.16 0.63 -13.24
CA ASN A 25 -19.15 2.06 -13.04
C ASN A 25 -20.51 2.48 -12.44
N PRO A 26 -20.59 2.88 -11.17
CA PRO A 26 -21.89 3.16 -10.54
C PRO A 26 -22.58 4.43 -11.05
N SER A 27 -21.89 5.25 -11.86
CA SER A 27 -22.50 6.40 -12.53
C SER A 27 -23.26 6.02 -13.79
N THR A 28 -22.88 4.94 -14.49
CA THR A 28 -23.45 4.55 -15.78
C THR A 28 -24.13 3.19 -15.75
N GLY A 29 -23.83 2.35 -14.77
CA GLY A 29 -24.26 0.94 -14.70
C GLY A 29 -23.52 0.02 -15.67
N GLU A 30 -22.48 0.49 -16.34
CA GLU A 30 -21.71 -0.30 -17.30
C GLU A 30 -20.55 -1.03 -16.63
N ILE A 31 -20.25 -2.24 -17.09
CA ILE A 31 -19.07 -3.00 -16.64
C ILE A 31 -17.81 -2.36 -17.24
N MET A 32 -16.97 -1.78 -16.42
CA MET A 32 -15.74 -1.11 -16.82
C MET A 32 -14.49 -1.99 -16.77
N ALA A 33 -14.48 -2.99 -15.91
CA ALA A 33 -13.33 -3.86 -15.71
C ALA A 33 -13.73 -5.25 -15.19
N GLN A 34 -12.77 -6.16 -15.26
CA GLN A 34 -12.83 -7.46 -14.61
C GLN A 34 -11.58 -7.68 -13.78
N THR A 35 -11.76 -8.15 -12.54
CA THR A 35 -10.68 -8.51 -11.62
C THR A 35 -10.77 -9.98 -11.24
N PRO A 36 -9.65 -10.68 -10.98
CA PRO A 36 -9.68 -12.07 -10.57
C PRO A 36 -10.40 -12.26 -9.24
N ASN A 37 -11.28 -13.25 -9.17
CA ASN A 37 -11.83 -13.73 -7.90
C ASN A 37 -10.88 -14.78 -7.31
N GLY A 38 -9.87 -14.32 -6.56
CA GLY A 38 -8.87 -15.18 -5.95
C GLY A 38 -9.47 -16.09 -4.87
N GLY A 39 -9.04 -17.35 -4.85
CA GLY A 39 -9.44 -18.32 -3.87
C GLY A 39 -8.56 -18.30 -2.61
N LYS A 40 -8.82 -19.26 -1.71
CA LYS A 40 -8.06 -19.44 -0.47
C LYS A 40 -6.57 -19.71 -0.76
N GLU A 41 -6.28 -20.49 -1.77
CA GLU A 41 -4.92 -20.87 -2.15
C GLU A 41 -4.12 -19.66 -2.66
N ASP A 42 -4.75 -18.77 -3.43
CA ASP A 42 -4.16 -17.51 -3.88
C ASP A 42 -3.83 -16.60 -2.68
N GLY A 43 -4.76 -16.51 -1.72
CA GLY A 43 -4.55 -15.77 -0.47
C GLY A 43 -3.40 -16.31 0.36
N LEU A 44 -3.30 -17.64 0.50
CA LEU A 44 -2.20 -18.31 1.22
C LEU A 44 -0.86 -18.10 0.50
N ALA A 45 -0.83 -18.15 -0.82
CA ALA A 45 0.37 -17.88 -1.61
C ALA A 45 0.85 -16.43 -1.45
N ALA A 46 -0.08 -15.47 -1.46
CA ALA A 46 0.23 -14.07 -1.23
C ALA A 46 0.79 -13.82 0.18
N LEU A 47 0.16 -14.42 1.21
CA LEU A 47 0.62 -14.33 2.60
C LEU A 47 2.01 -14.94 2.78
N ALA A 48 2.26 -16.12 2.22
CA ALA A 48 3.56 -16.78 2.28
C ALA A 48 4.66 -15.94 1.60
N ALA A 49 4.36 -15.34 0.44
CA ALA A 49 5.28 -14.44 -0.25
C ALA A 49 5.60 -13.19 0.57
N ALA A 50 4.60 -12.57 1.18
CA ALA A 50 4.77 -11.40 2.06
C ALA A 50 5.60 -11.75 3.30
N HIS A 51 5.30 -12.86 3.96
CA HIS A 51 6.06 -13.34 5.13
C HIS A 51 7.53 -13.60 4.79
N LYS A 52 7.80 -14.24 3.65
CA LYS A 52 9.17 -14.48 3.18
C LYS A 52 9.94 -13.17 2.93
N ALA A 53 9.27 -12.15 2.41
CA ALA A 53 9.89 -10.85 2.11
C ALA A 53 10.12 -10.00 3.37
N GLN A 54 9.34 -10.22 4.44
CA GLN A 54 9.32 -9.37 5.64
C GLN A 54 10.69 -9.28 6.33
N ALA A 55 11.42 -10.39 6.48
CA ALA A 55 12.70 -10.40 7.19
C ALA A 55 13.73 -9.48 6.54
N ALA A 56 13.88 -9.57 5.22
CA ALA A 56 14.79 -8.71 4.46
C ALA A 56 14.36 -7.23 4.50
N TRP A 57 13.05 -6.97 4.42
CA TRP A 57 12.50 -5.61 4.52
C TRP A 57 12.73 -5.02 5.92
N ALA A 58 12.48 -5.79 6.98
CA ALA A 58 12.67 -5.35 8.36
C ALA A 58 14.13 -5.07 8.70
N ALA A 59 15.07 -5.78 8.06
CA ALA A 59 16.51 -5.57 8.24
C ALA A 59 17.03 -4.27 7.61
N LEU A 60 16.25 -3.64 6.71
CA LEU A 60 16.64 -2.36 6.11
C LEU A 60 16.60 -1.23 7.16
N PRO A 61 17.57 -0.31 7.15
CA PRO A 61 17.49 0.92 7.94
C PRO A 61 16.19 1.68 7.65
N ALA A 62 15.61 2.33 8.67
CA ALA A 62 14.36 3.08 8.52
C ALA A 62 14.43 4.12 7.39
N VAL A 63 15.58 4.78 7.23
CA VAL A 63 15.82 5.77 6.15
C VAL A 63 15.76 5.13 4.76
N ALA A 64 16.25 3.89 4.62
CA ALA A 64 16.16 3.16 3.35
C ALA A 64 14.70 2.81 3.02
N ARG A 65 13.92 2.33 4.02
CA ARG A 65 12.48 2.09 3.86
C ARG A 65 11.72 3.37 3.50
N ALA A 66 12.04 4.49 4.16
CA ALA A 66 11.47 5.80 3.84
C ALA A 66 11.75 6.22 2.39
N GLY A 67 12.91 5.86 1.84
CA GLY A 67 13.24 6.09 0.42
C GLY A 67 12.26 5.41 -0.54
N TYR A 68 11.77 4.21 -0.20
CA TYR A 68 10.72 3.54 -0.98
C TYR A 68 9.38 4.26 -0.88
N LEU A 69 8.98 4.74 0.31
CA LEU A 69 7.75 5.51 0.48
C LEU A 69 7.78 6.79 -0.38
N LYS A 70 8.89 7.51 -0.40
CA LYS A 70 9.06 8.71 -1.25
C LYS A 70 8.99 8.37 -2.75
N LYS A 71 9.54 7.23 -3.18
CA LYS A 71 9.40 6.78 -4.56
C LYS A 71 7.95 6.48 -4.92
N MET A 72 7.19 5.86 -4.00
CA MET A 72 5.77 5.61 -4.17
C MET A 72 4.98 6.91 -4.29
N ALA A 73 5.20 7.89 -3.40
CA ALA A 73 4.58 9.20 -3.48
C ALA A 73 4.81 9.88 -4.83
N ASN A 74 6.05 9.86 -5.31
CA ASN A 74 6.41 10.44 -6.61
C ASN A 74 5.74 9.72 -7.79
N LEU A 75 5.63 8.39 -7.75
CA LEU A 75 4.93 7.62 -8.78
C LEU A 75 3.43 7.90 -8.77
N ILE A 76 2.80 8.01 -7.61
CA ILE A 76 1.39 8.37 -7.46
C ILE A 76 1.14 9.74 -8.09
N ARG A 77 1.95 10.75 -7.77
CA ARG A 77 1.84 12.09 -8.39
C ARG A 77 2.05 12.07 -9.90
N LYS A 78 3.02 11.29 -10.37
CA LYS A 78 3.27 11.14 -11.82
C LYS A 78 2.06 10.59 -12.56
N HIS A 79 1.31 9.67 -11.94
CA HIS A 79 0.12 9.04 -12.53
C HIS A 79 -1.20 9.64 -12.02
N ARG A 80 -1.17 10.84 -11.43
CA ARG A 80 -2.29 11.50 -10.77
C ARG A 80 -3.56 11.53 -11.62
N LEU A 81 -3.44 11.95 -12.88
CA LEU A 81 -4.61 12.10 -13.76
C LEU A 81 -5.22 10.75 -14.14
N GLU A 82 -4.38 9.75 -14.41
CA GLU A 82 -4.83 8.39 -14.73
C GLU A 82 -5.51 7.72 -13.54
N LEU A 83 -4.87 7.76 -12.38
CA LEU A 83 -5.41 7.19 -11.13
C LEU A 83 -6.70 7.91 -10.71
N GLY A 84 -6.73 9.24 -10.80
CA GLY A 84 -7.94 10.02 -10.47
C GLY A 84 -9.11 9.70 -11.41
N ARG A 85 -8.86 9.46 -12.70
CA ARG A 85 -9.90 9.02 -13.63
C ARG A 85 -10.45 7.64 -13.27
N ILE A 86 -9.58 6.67 -12.98
CA ILE A 86 -9.99 5.32 -12.58
C ILE A 86 -10.82 5.39 -11.29
N LEU A 87 -10.36 6.15 -10.30
CA LEU A 87 -11.06 6.32 -9.03
C LEU A 87 -12.43 6.97 -9.20
N ALA A 88 -12.54 7.98 -10.08
CA ALA A 88 -13.82 8.62 -10.38
C ALA A 88 -14.80 7.64 -11.03
N GLU A 89 -14.33 6.85 -11.99
CA GLU A 89 -15.16 5.84 -12.69
C GLU A 89 -15.62 4.73 -11.73
N GLU A 90 -14.76 4.28 -10.81
CA GLU A 90 -15.05 3.16 -9.89
C GLU A 90 -15.98 3.55 -8.73
N GLN A 91 -15.93 4.81 -8.28
CA GLN A 91 -16.66 5.28 -7.10
C GLN A 91 -17.77 6.31 -7.39
N ALA A 92 -18.09 6.59 -8.64
CA ALA A 92 -19.02 7.66 -9.01
C ALA A 92 -18.65 9.04 -8.41
N LYS A 93 -17.37 9.28 -8.21
CA LYS A 93 -16.83 10.50 -7.63
C LYS A 93 -16.54 11.54 -8.71
N THR A 94 -16.65 12.82 -8.39
CA THR A 94 -16.25 13.86 -9.35
C THR A 94 -14.75 13.83 -9.59
N HIS A 95 -14.29 14.12 -10.81
CA HIS A 95 -12.86 14.12 -11.16
C HIS A 95 -12.00 15.00 -10.24
N PRO A 96 -12.40 16.23 -9.86
CA PRO A 96 -11.62 17.05 -8.93
C PRO A 96 -11.45 16.39 -7.56
N LEU A 97 -12.50 15.80 -6.99
CA LEU A 97 -12.42 15.10 -5.70
C LEU A 97 -11.54 13.85 -5.78
N ALA A 98 -11.64 13.09 -6.86
CA ALA A 98 -10.77 11.93 -7.07
C ALA A 98 -9.28 12.35 -7.14
N GLN A 99 -8.97 13.46 -7.83
CA GLN A 99 -7.60 13.97 -7.91
C GLN A 99 -7.06 14.45 -6.56
N ILE A 100 -7.88 15.09 -5.74
CA ILE A 100 -7.51 15.49 -4.36
C ILE A 100 -7.17 14.23 -3.53
N GLU A 101 -7.94 13.16 -3.65
CA GLU A 101 -7.69 11.92 -2.93
C GLU A 101 -6.38 11.24 -3.35
N ILE A 102 -6.04 11.28 -4.65
CA ILE A 102 -4.74 10.80 -5.12
C ILE A 102 -3.59 11.66 -4.56
N ASP A 103 -3.75 12.99 -4.52
CA ASP A 103 -2.75 13.89 -3.93
C ASP A 103 -2.57 13.60 -2.43
N LEU A 104 -3.67 13.47 -1.66
CA LEU A 104 -3.64 13.10 -0.24
C LEU A 104 -2.97 11.75 -0.02
N THR A 105 -3.21 10.77 -0.90
CA THR A 105 -2.54 9.47 -0.83
C THR A 105 -1.03 9.62 -0.93
N ALA A 106 -0.53 10.41 -1.88
CA ALA A 106 0.90 10.69 -2.01
C ALA A 106 1.47 11.41 -0.78
N GLU A 107 0.72 12.37 -0.21
CA GLU A 107 1.10 13.09 1.01
C GLU A 107 1.22 12.16 2.22
N TYR A 108 0.36 11.14 2.35
CA TYR A 108 0.45 10.14 3.39
C TYR A 108 1.77 9.36 3.33
N PHE A 109 2.21 8.96 2.14
CA PHE A 109 3.50 8.30 1.97
C PHE A 109 4.67 9.22 2.37
N ASP A 110 4.63 10.50 2.00
CA ASP A 110 5.65 11.48 2.40
C ASP A 110 5.65 11.74 3.90
N TYR A 111 4.46 11.85 4.52
CA TYR A 111 4.32 12.02 5.95
C TYR A 111 4.99 10.89 6.72
N TYR A 112 4.67 9.63 6.40
CA TYR A 112 5.29 8.49 7.09
C TYR A 112 6.76 8.30 6.73
N ALA A 113 7.22 8.70 5.55
CA ALA A 113 8.63 8.73 5.23
C ALA A 113 9.41 9.71 6.14
N GLY A 114 8.77 10.80 6.58
CA GLY A 114 9.34 11.76 7.54
C GLY A 114 9.63 11.15 8.92
N TRP A 115 8.89 10.13 9.32
CA TRP A 115 9.05 9.49 10.64
C TRP A 115 10.32 8.64 10.80
N ALA A 116 11.03 8.36 9.73
CA ALA A 116 12.20 7.46 9.73
C ALA A 116 13.31 7.85 10.71
N ARG A 117 13.37 9.12 11.13
CA ARG A 117 14.35 9.63 12.08
C ARG A 117 13.75 10.17 13.39
N ILE A 118 12.42 10.12 13.51
CA ILE A 118 11.67 10.66 14.66
C ILE A 118 11.16 9.52 15.55
N TYR A 119 11.01 8.33 14.99
CA TYR A 119 10.52 7.16 15.72
C TYR A 119 11.63 6.59 16.60
N GLU A 120 11.78 7.19 17.78
CA GLU A 120 12.83 6.87 18.76
C GLU A 120 12.27 6.03 19.92
N GLY A 121 13.17 5.51 20.74
CA GLY A 121 12.83 4.91 22.02
C GLY A 121 12.79 5.93 23.16
N GLU A 122 12.69 5.46 24.35
CA GLU A 122 12.63 6.27 25.57
C GLU A 122 13.68 5.82 26.57
N ILE A 123 14.22 6.76 27.35
CA ILE A 123 15.03 6.49 28.52
C ILE A 123 14.22 6.90 29.72
N ILE A 124 13.83 5.95 30.54
CA ILE A 124 13.03 6.17 31.75
C ILE A 124 13.94 6.00 32.95
N GLN A 125 13.93 6.97 33.87
CA GLN A 125 14.64 6.84 35.14
C GLN A 125 13.94 5.78 35.99
N SER A 126 14.70 4.80 36.49
CA SER A 126 14.21 3.82 37.43
C SER A 126 14.07 4.42 38.84
N ASP A 127 13.16 3.88 39.65
CA ASP A 127 13.05 4.18 41.07
C ASP A 127 14.23 3.63 41.88
N ARG A 128 15.08 2.81 41.24
CA ARG A 128 16.29 2.27 41.85
C ARG A 128 17.52 3.12 41.50
N PRO A 129 18.38 3.44 42.47
CA PRO A 129 19.62 4.17 42.23
C PRO A 129 20.53 3.44 41.21
N ARG A 130 21.07 4.21 40.26
CA ARG A 130 22.01 3.72 39.21
C ARG A 130 21.40 2.78 38.17
N GLU A 131 20.10 2.71 38.06
CA GLU A 131 19.37 1.92 37.07
C GLU A 131 18.63 2.85 36.10
N ASN A 132 18.70 2.56 34.79
CA ASN A 132 17.90 3.21 33.75
C ASN A 132 17.14 2.15 32.94
N ILE A 133 15.91 2.45 32.57
CA ILE A 133 15.08 1.61 31.71
C ILE A 133 15.18 2.16 30.29
N LEU A 134 15.65 1.35 29.35
CA LEU A 134 15.75 1.69 27.94
C LEU A 134 14.62 1.01 27.18
N LEU A 135 13.72 1.77 26.59
CA LEU A 135 12.67 1.29 25.73
C LEU A 135 13.10 1.40 24.26
N TYR A 136 13.21 0.27 23.60
CA TYR A 136 13.50 0.21 22.17
C TYR A 136 12.20 -0.06 21.41
N ARG A 137 11.94 0.76 20.41
CA ARG A 137 10.88 0.51 19.41
C ARG A 137 11.48 -0.24 18.22
N ARG A 138 10.87 -1.34 17.86
CA ARG A 138 11.32 -2.20 16.76
C ARG A 138 10.30 -2.21 15.62
#